data_c2030aaad082807d0b26e339ef9fdd2e
#
_entry.id   c2030aaad082807d0b26e339ef9fdd2e
#
_cell.length_a   1.000
_cell.length_b   1.000
_cell.length_c   1.000
_cell.angle_alpha   90.00
_cell.angle_beta   90.00
_cell.angle_gamma   90.00
#
_symmetry.space_group_name_H-M   'P 1'
#
loop_
_entity.id
_entity.type
_entity.pdbx_description
1 polymer ?
#
loop_
_entity_poly.entity_id
_entity_poly.type
_entity_poly.pdbx_seq_one_letter_code
_entity_poly.pdbx_strand_id
1 'polypeptide(L)'
;MVRLACSNATFWALPASLRHTIRSASVALVLRHSYSQDASPRNLTIAGTDFPTDTWTNVPQSILSQYGRKLHIQPDHPLSITRKLVESRFPGFRNHNTLPGVVTVDQNFDSLSFAPDHPGRSRTDTYYINKDTLRRTHTTAHEVDVFRQNSSDGWTLSADVYRRDAVDRSHYPIFHQMEGALTWDRSAFHSWEACTDAIRASFERLPNHDLVVEDPNPPFHAERNPLQEKYHSADEAEIVAAHLKRSLEDMVVAIFTAADQ
;
A
#
# COMPACT_ATOMS: atom_id res chain seq x y z
N MET A 1 -10.20 14.10 -1.55
CA MET A 1 -9.20 13.06 -1.78
C MET A 1 -9.54 11.91 -0.85
N VAL A 2 -10.08 10.84 -1.37
CA VAL A 2 -10.48 9.66 -0.59
C VAL A 2 -9.42 8.59 -0.83
N ARG A 3 -8.72 8.16 0.22
CA ARG A 3 -7.74 7.07 0.16
C ARG A 3 -8.44 5.73 0.41
N LEU A 4 -8.24 4.78 -0.47
CA LEU A 4 -8.50 3.36 -0.23
C LEU A 4 -7.33 2.77 0.55
N ALA A 5 -7.33 2.91 1.88
CA ALA A 5 -6.36 2.23 2.74
C ALA A 5 -7.08 1.17 3.57
N CYS A 6 -6.93 -0.10 3.21
CA CYS A 6 -7.20 -1.20 4.12
C CYS A 6 -6.01 -1.38 5.06
N SER A 7 -6.06 -0.81 6.26
CA SER A 7 -5.12 -1.15 7.33
C SER A 7 -5.84 -2.00 8.36
N ASN A 8 -5.55 -3.31 8.39
CA ASN A 8 -5.91 -4.18 9.51
C ASN A 8 -4.73 -4.23 10.47
N ALA A 9 -4.81 -3.50 11.56
CA ALA A 9 -3.97 -3.70 12.74
C ALA A 9 -4.88 -3.85 13.95
N THR A 10 -5.23 -5.07 14.28
CA THR A 10 -5.83 -5.41 15.58
C THR A 10 -4.76 -6.09 16.42
N PHE A 11 -4.18 -5.35 17.36
CA PHE A 11 -3.33 -5.89 18.41
C PHE A 11 -4.21 -6.47 19.52
N TRP A 12 -4.06 -7.79 19.78
CA TRP A 12 -4.54 -8.42 20.99
C TRP A 12 -3.38 -8.53 21.98
N ALA A 13 -3.51 -7.89 23.13
CA ALA A 13 -2.62 -8.06 24.25
C ALA A 13 -3.03 -9.31 25.05
N LEU A 14 -2.10 -10.24 25.27
CA LEU A 14 -2.24 -11.34 26.24
C LEU A 14 -1.37 -11.09 27.46
N PRO A 15 -1.85 -11.45 28.68
CA PRO A 15 -1.17 -11.14 29.92
C PRO A 15 -0.02 -12.10 30.22
N ALA A 16 1.00 -11.55 30.88
CA ALA A 16 2.18 -12.25 31.37
C ALA A 16 1.85 -13.09 32.59
N SER A 17 1.96 -14.42 32.50
CA SER A 17 2.33 -15.29 33.62
C SER A 17 2.62 -16.70 33.12
N LEU A 18 3.90 -17.10 33.13
CA LEU A 18 4.37 -18.41 33.58
C LEU A 18 5.89 -18.52 33.32
N ARG A 19 6.66 -18.17 34.31
CA ARG A 19 8.09 -18.49 34.34
C ARG A 19 8.23 -19.95 34.82
N HIS A 20 8.84 -20.80 34.02
CA HIS A 20 9.45 -22.01 34.48
C HIS A 20 10.91 -22.06 34.06
N THR A 21 11.74 -22.11 35.06
CA THR A 21 13.21 -22.23 35.04
C THR A 21 13.62 -23.61 34.58
N ILE A 22 14.36 -23.69 33.48
CA ILE A 22 15.18 -24.85 33.15
C ILE A 22 16.61 -24.36 32.95
N ARG A 23 17.50 -24.75 33.89
CA ARG A 23 18.95 -24.60 33.71
C ARG A 23 19.44 -25.74 32.81
N SER A 24 19.95 -25.41 31.67
CA SER A 24 20.78 -26.30 30.86
C SER A 24 22.06 -25.54 30.50
N ALA A 25 23.18 -26.07 30.95
CA ALA A 25 24.51 -25.56 30.63
C ALA A 25 24.86 -26.00 29.19
N SER A 26 24.89 -25.05 28.25
CA SER A 26 25.42 -25.28 26.93
C SER A 26 26.69 -24.45 26.76
N VAL A 27 27.80 -25.15 26.52
CA VAL A 27 29.11 -24.59 26.18
C VAL A 27 28.96 -23.83 24.84
N ALA A 28 28.96 -22.51 24.88
CA ALA A 28 28.97 -21.69 23.69
C ALA A 28 30.38 -21.65 23.11
N LEU A 29 30.56 -22.34 22.00
CA LEU A 29 31.74 -22.15 21.14
C LEU A 29 31.59 -20.81 20.43
N VAL A 30 32.24 -19.78 20.94
CA VAL A 30 32.26 -18.43 20.32
C VAL A 30 33.23 -18.48 19.14
N LEU A 31 32.72 -18.75 17.96
CA LEU A 31 33.40 -18.45 16.71
C LEU A 31 33.37 -16.93 16.53
N ARG A 32 34.46 -16.27 16.95
CA ARG A 32 34.72 -14.87 16.59
C ARG A 32 35.00 -14.82 15.08
N HIS A 33 33.97 -14.52 14.29
CA HIS A 33 34.18 -14.04 12.94
C HIS A 33 34.74 -12.63 13.05
N SER A 34 36.05 -12.51 12.79
CA SER A 34 36.67 -11.20 12.57
C SER A 34 36.08 -10.60 11.30
N TYR A 35 35.16 -9.66 11.44
CA TYR A 35 34.80 -8.79 10.33
C TYR A 35 35.98 -7.88 10.05
N SER A 36 36.71 -8.13 8.96
CA SER A 36 37.68 -7.21 8.44
C SER A 36 36.98 -5.93 8.01
N GLN A 37 37.36 -4.81 8.60
CA GLN A 37 36.92 -3.47 8.23
C GLN A 37 37.70 -2.95 7.01
N ASP A 38 37.59 -3.64 5.88
CA ASP A 38 37.98 -3.11 4.57
C ASP A 38 36.71 -3.13 3.69
N ALA A 39 35.80 -2.23 3.98
CA ALA A 39 34.59 -2.05 3.18
C ALA A 39 34.84 -0.85 2.23
N SER A 40 35.48 -1.09 1.10
CA SER A 40 35.14 -0.36 -0.11
C SER A 40 33.62 -0.41 -0.29
N PRO A 41 32.97 0.69 -0.66
CA PRO A 41 31.50 0.66 -0.85
C PRO A 41 31.16 -0.43 -1.85
N ARG A 42 30.55 -1.50 -1.38
CA ARG A 42 30.06 -2.58 -2.23
C ARG A 42 28.79 -2.09 -2.87
N ASN A 43 28.67 -2.23 -4.18
CA ASN A 43 27.40 -1.97 -4.86
C ASN A 43 26.51 -3.20 -4.80
N LEU A 44 25.22 -2.97 -4.63
CA LEU A 44 24.17 -3.97 -4.77
C LEU A 44 23.46 -3.74 -6.09
N THR A 45 23.58 -4.68 -7.03
CA THR A 45 22.88 -4.57 -8.32
C THR A 45 21.46 -5.12 -8.21
N ILE A 46 20.46 -4.29 -8.49
CA ILE A 46 19.04 -4.65 -8.51
C ILE A 46 18.45 -4.26 -9.87
N ALA A 47 17.94 -5.21 -10.62
CA ALA A 47 17.38 -5.01 -11.97
C ALA A 47 18.30 -4.23 -12.93
N GLY A 48 19.62 -4.48 -12.85
CA GLY A 48 20.61 -3.82 -13.70
C GLY A 48 21.03 -2.43 -13.25
N THR A 49 20.51 -1.95 -12.10
CA THR A 49 20.93 -0.68 -11.49
C THR A 49 21.78 -0.94 -10.26
N ASP A 50 22.90 -0.26 -10.17
CA ASP A 50 23.80 -0.36 -9.03
C ASP A 50 23.47 0.67 -7.96
N PHE A 51 23.31 0.19 -6.73
CA PHE A 51 23.04 0.99 -5.54
C PHE A 51 24.21 0.87 -4.57
N PRO A 52 24.75 1.98 -4.06
CA PRO A 52 25.78 1.94 -3.03
C PRO A 52 25.20 1.32 -1.75
N THR A 53 26.00 0.49 -1.10
CA THR A 53 25.65 -0.10 0.21
C THR A 53 26.33 0.65 1.35
N ASP A 54 25.72 0.58 2.55
CA ASP A 54 26.24 1.18 3.77
C ASP A 54 25.90 0.32 5.01
N THR A 55 26.03 0.87 6.20
CA THR A 55 25.72 0.19 7.46
C THR A 55 24.22 -0.10 7.65
N TRP A 56 23.36 0.52 6.84
CA TRP A 56 21.91 0.28 6.86
C TRP A 56 21.48 -0.90 6.00
N THR A 57 22.32 -1.34 5.07
CA THR A 57 22.01 -2.44 4.15
C THR A 57 21.62 -3.70 4.91
N ASN A 58 20.40 -4.19 4.66
CA ASN A 58 19.84 -5.35 5.36
C ASN A 58 18.98 -6.26 4.48
N VAL A 59 18.97 -6.05 3.16
CA VAL A 59 18.22 -6.89 2.21
C VAL A 59 18.98 -8.21 2.00
N PRO A 60 18.39 -9.36 2.39
CA PRO A 60 19.05 -10.65 2.16
C PRO A 60 18.92 -11.11 0.71
N GLN A 61 19.84 -11.99 0.28
CA GLN A 61 19.84 -12.55 -1.08
C GLN A 61 18.55 -13.27 -1.44
N SER A 62 17.87 -13.88 -0.47
CA SER A 62 16.58 -14.56 -0.66
C SER A 62 15.46 -13.59 -1.10
N ILE A 63 15.50 -12.34 -0.64
CA ILE A 63 14.57 -11.29 -1.08
C ILE A 63 14.98 -10.72 -2.44
N LEU A 64 16.29 -10.52 -2.65
CA LEU A 64 16.81 -10.02 -3.92
C LEU A 64 16.50 -10.97 -5.10
N SER A 65 16.63 -12.27 -4.89
CA SER A 65 16.32 -13.29 -5.91
C SER A 65 14.85 -13.33 -6.32
N GLN A 66 13.94 -12.81 -5.50
CA GLN A 66 12.52 -12.71 -5.80
C GLN A 66 12.15 -11.43 -6.57
N TYR A 67 13.09 -10.49 -6.70
CA TYR A 67 12.86 -9.25 -7.43
C TYR A 67 12.60 -9.54 -8.92
N GLY A 68 11.65 -8.84 -9.49
CA GLY A 68 11.34 -8.98 -10.92
C GLY A 68 10.38 -10.11 -11.27
N ARG A 69 9.92 -10.91 -10.30
CA ARG A 69 8.86 -11.91 -10.56
C ARG A 69 7.58 -11.27 -11.10
N LYS A 70 7.22 -10.08 -10.60
CA LYS A 70 6.08 -9.27 -11.09
C LYS A 70 4.81 -10.12 -11.31
N LEU A 71 4.43 -10.91 -10.31
CA LEU A 71 3.33 -11.88 -10.42
C LEU A 71 1.99 -11.22 -10.80
N HIS A 72 1.80 -9.96 -10.41
CA HIS A 72 0.61 -9.16 -10.72
C HIS A 72 0.46 -8.81 -12.21
N ILE A 73 1.50 -9.02 -13.03
CA ILE A 73 1.45 -8.81 -14.50
C ILE A 73 1.82 -10.04 -15.30
N GLN A 74 2.11 -11.18 -14.66
CA GLN A 74 2.35 -12.44 -15.37
C GLN A 74 1.05 -12.96 -16.00
N PRO A 75 1.05 -13.34 -17.27
CA PRO A 75 -0.09 -14.00 -17.89
C PRO A 75 -0.53 -15.21 -17.05
N ASP A 76 -1.84 -15.41 -16.95
CA ASP A 76 -2.49 -16.56 -16.31
C ASP A 76 -2.16 -16.77 -14.80
N HIS A 77 -1.45 -15.83 -14.18
CA HIS A 77 -1.22 -15.88 -12.75
C HIS A 77 -2.45 -15.32 -12.00
N PRO A 78 -2.92 -15.95 -10.88
CA PRO A 78 -4.11 -15.51 -10.15
C PRO A 78 -4.09 -14.02 -9.77
N LEU A 79 -2.94 -13.50 -9.33
CA LEU A 79 -2.78 -12.07 -9.00
C LEU A 79 -2.98 -11.17 -10.23
N SER A 80 -2.54 -11.60 -11.41
CA SER A 80 -2.74 -10.85 -12.66
C SER A 80 -4.20 -10.89 -13.09
N ILE A 81 -4.87 -12.03 -12.95
CA ILE A 81 -6.30 -12.18 -13.23
C ILE A 81 -7.10 -11.28 -12.32
N THR A 82 -6.90 -11.37 -10.99
CA THR A 82 -7.58 -10.51 -10.01
C THR A 82 -7.36 -9.04 -10.28
N ARG A 83 -6.10 -8.62 -10.56
CA ARG A 83 -5.79 -7.24 -10.92
C ARG A 83 -6.60 -6.77 -12.14
N LYS A 84 -6.63 -7.56 -13.20
CA LYS A 84 -7.39 -7.23 -14.43
C LYS A 84 -8.89 -7.12 -14.16
N LEU A 85 -9.45 -8.00 -13.33
CA LEU A 85 -10.85 -7.93 -12.92
C LEU A 85 -11.14 -6.62 -12.18
N VAL A 86 -10.28 -6.24 -11.24
CA VAL A 86 -10.40 -4.95 -10.54
C VAL A 86 -10.32 -3.78 -11.52
N GLU A 87 -9.28 -3.73 -12.35
CA GLU A 87 -9.08 -2.65 -13.34
C GLU A 87 -10.24 -2.52 -14.32
N SER A 88 -10.88 -3.62 -14.69
CA SER A 88 -12.04 -3.61 -15.60
C SER A 88 -13.27 -2.87 -15.03
N ARG A 89 -13.33 -2.69 -13.71
CA ARG A 89 -14.41 -1.95 -13.04
C ARG A 89 -14.17 -0.43 -13.01
N PHE A 90 -12.98 0.01 -13.38
CA PHE A 90 -12.59 1.39 -13.41
C PHE A 90 -12.16 1.83 -14.84
N PRO A 91 -13.09 1.77 -15.81
CA PRO A 91 -12.78 2.16 -17.20
C PRO A 91 -12.37 3.63 -17.24
N GLY A 92 -11.31 3.92 -17.99
CA GLY A 92 -10.75 5.28 -18.08
C GLY A 92 -9.71 5.62 -17.02
N PHE A 93 -9.52 4.78 -15.99
CA PHE A 93 -8.43 4.96 -15.06
C PHE A 93 -7.08 4.60 -15.70
N ARG A 94 -6.04 5.34 -15.34
CA ARG A 94 -4.68 5.02 -15.72
C ARG A 94 -4.11 3.96 -14.78
N ASN A 95 -3.67 2.84 -15.36
CA ASN A 95 -3.15 1.71 -14.58
C ASN A 95 -1.61 1.77 -14.49
N HIS A 96 -1.07 1.84 -13.26
CA HIS A 96 0.35 1.86 -12.97
C HIS A 96 0.80 0.51 -12.40
N ASN A 97 1.33 -0.38 -13.29
CA ASN A 97 1.65 -1.77 -12.95
C ASN A 97 3.15 -2.08 -13.04
N THR A 98 3.97 -1.12 -13.45
CA THR A 98 5.40 -1.36 -13.75
C THR A 98 6.36 -0.46 -12.98
N LEU A 99 5.87 0.28 -11.97
CA LEU A 99 6.68 1.18 -11.18
C LEU A 99 7.81 0.43 -10.44
N PRO A 100 9.00 1.05 -10.30
CA PRO A 100 10.15 0.38 -9.72
C PRO A 100 9.91 0.01 -8.25
N GLY A 101 10.39 -1.17 -7.84
CA GLY A 101 10.23 -1.66 -6.46
C GLY A 101 11.31 -1.17 -5.50
N VAL A 102 12.25 -0.34 -5.97
CA VAL A 102 13.21 0.41 -5.16
C VAL A 102 12.75 1.84 -5.11
N VAL A 103 12.67 2.40 -3.91
CA VAL A 103 12.17 3.75 -3.65
C VAL A 103 13.08 4.47 -2.65
N THR A 104 12.98 5.79 -2.58
CA THR A 104 13.66 6.57 -1.56
C THR A 104 12.93 6.53 -0.22
N VAL A 105 13.61 6.88 0.85
CA VAL A 105 13.01 7.10 2.17
C VAL A 105 11.94 8.19 2.10
N ASP A 106 12.21 9.25 1.34
CA ASP A 106 11.22 10.32 1.10
C ASP A 106 9.93 9.77 0.48
N GLN A 107 10.04 9.03 -0.64
CA GLN A 107 8.86 8.45 -1.31
C GLN A 107 8.07 7.51 -0.41
N ASN A 108 8.76 6.68 0.39
CA ASN A 108 8.09 5.66 1.19
C ASN A 108 7.54 6.19 2.51
N PHE A 109 8.10 7.27 3.05
CA PHE A 109 7.78 7.74 4.39
C PHE A 109 7.56 9.26 4.49
N ASP A 110 8.54 10.08 4.09
CA ASP A 110 8.53 11.51 4.42
C ASP A 110 7.42 12.25 3.67
N SER A 111 7.28 12.03 2.38
CA SER A 111 6.24 12.61 1.54
C SER A 111 4.82 12.20 1.96
N LEU A 112 4.70 11.09 2.70
CA LEU A 112 3.45 10.57 3.26
C LEU A 112 3.22 10.98 4.72
N SER A 113 4.09 11.84 5.25
CA SER A 113 4.00 12.36 6.62
C SER A 113 4.10 11.29 7.72
N PHE A 114 4.83 10.21 7.48
CA PHE A 114 5.18 9.27 8.53
C PHE A 114 6.12 9.94 9.53
N ALA A 115 5.82 9.85 10.81
CA ALA A 115 6.67 10.40 11.85
C ALA A 115 8.09 9.77 11.81
N PRO A 116 9.16 10.51 12.18
CA PRO A 116 10.53 9.98 12.16
C PRO A 116 10.74 8.73 13.02
N ASP A 117 9.98 8.59 14.09
CA ASP A 117 9.99 7.47 15.05
C ASP A 117 8.95 6.39 14.73
N HIS A 118 8.27 6.47 13.58
CA HIS A 118 7.28 5.48 13.20
C HIS A 118 7.90 4.07 13.11
N PRO A 119 7.31 3.03 13.75
CA PRO A 119 7.87 1.68 13.77
C PRO A 119 8.20 1.11 12.39
N GLY A 120 7.37 1.39 11.38
CA GLY A 120 7.59 0.96 10.01
C GLY A 120 8.90 1.44 9.37
N ARG A 121 9.55 2.50 9.94
CA ARG A 121 10.88 2.95 9.52
C ARG A 121 12.02 2.10 10.12
N SER A 122 11.69 1.21 11.06
CA SER A 122 12.69 0.36 11.70
C SER A 122 13.37 -0.57 10.70
N ARG A 123 14.66 -0.80 10.89
CA ARG A 123 15.42 -1.84 10.17
C ARG A 123 14.92 -3.25 10.47
N THR A 124 14.12 -3.44 11.51
CA THR A 124 13.44 -4.71 11.79
C THR A 124 12.27 -4.97 10.86
N ASP A 125 11.62 -3.92 10.36
CA ASP A 125 10.36 -4.02 9.59
C ASP A 125 10.55 -3.69 8.10
N THR A 126 11.64 -2.98 7.75
CA THR A 126 11.91 -2.50 6.39
C THR A 126 13.22 -3.05 5.85
N TYR A 127 13.23 -3.44 4.57
CA TYR A 127 14.43 -3.82 3.82
C TYR A 127 15.09 -2.58 3.22
N TYR A 128 16.16 -2.13 3.84
CA TYR A 128 17.00 -1.02 3.35
C TYR A 128 18.10 -1.51 2.43
N ILE A 129 18.29 -0.83 1.30
CA ILE A 129 19.43 -0.98 0.40
C ILE A 129 20.61 -0.16 0.95
N ASN A 130 20.31 1.07 1.37
CA ASN A 130 21.18 1.96 2.14
C ASN A 130 20.29 2.90 2.97
N LYS A 131 20.87 3.86 3.70
CA LYS A 131 20.12 4.78 4.57
C LYS A 131 19.06 5.62 3.84
N ASP A 132 19.24 5.88 2.54
CA ASP A 132 18.37 6.76 1.75
C ASP A 132 17.42 6.00 0.81
N THR A 133 17.65 4.67 0.62
CA THR A 133 16.97 3.85 -0.38
C THR A 133 16.55 2.51 0.20
N LEU A 134 15.35 2.06 -0.14
CA LEU A 134 14.76 0.83 0.42
C LEU A 134 13.88 0.09 -0.60
N ARG A 135 13.47 -1.11 -0.23
CA ARG A 135 12.42 -1.84 -0.92
C ARG A 135 11.07 -1.29 -0.46
N ARG A 136 10.21 -0.82 -1.40
CA ARG A 136 8.91 -0.22 -1.03
C ARG A 136 8.13 -1.13 -0.10
N THR A 137 7.63 -0.58 0.99
CA THR A 137 6.85 -1.31 2.01
C THR A 137 5.34 -1.28 1.72
N HIS A 138 4.92 -0.42 0.82
CA HIS A 138 3.54 -0.26 0.34
C HIS A 138 3.54 0.43 -1.03
N THR A 139 2.45 0.26 -1.76
CA THR A 139 2.27 0.89 -3.08
C THR A 139 2.16 2.40 -3.01
N THR A 140 1.64 2.95 -1.92
CA THR A 140 1.48 4.38 -1.64
C THR A 140 2.80 5.18 -1.75
N ALA A 141 3.96 4.50 -1.69
CA ALA A 141 5.26 5.12 -1.96
C ALA A 141 5.35 5.85 -3.33
N HIS A 142 4.46 5.51 -4.26
CA HIS A 142 4.38 6.14 -5.58
C HIS A 142 3.22 7.13 -5.73
N GLU A 143 2.36 7.23 -4.73
CA GLU A 143 1.12 8.01 -4.81
C GLU A 143 1.39 9.49 -5.14
N VAL A 144 2.35 10.10 -4.46
CA VAL A 144 2.69 11.51 -4.67
C VAL A 144 3.17 11.76 -6.10
N ASP A 145 3.99 10.85 -6.65
CA ASP A 145 4.50 10.97 -8.02
C ASP A 145 3.39 10.77 -9.05
N VAL A 146 2.48 9.82 -8.80
CA VAL A 146 1.32 9.57 -9.67
C VAL A 146 0.37 10.78 -9.67
N PHE A 147 0.06 11.36 -8.52
CA PHE A 147 -0.75 12.57 -8.42
C PHE A 147 -0.09 13.79 -9.11
N ARG A 148 1.23 13.95 -8.98
CA ARG A 148 1.96 15.03 -9.65
C ARG A 148 1.92 14.93 -11.19
N GLN A 149 1.86 13.72 -11.73
CA GLN A 149 1.73 13.51 -13.17
C GLN A 149 0.38 14.00 -13.71
N ASN A 150 -0.65 14.05 -12.85
CA ASN A 150 -2.02 14.51 -13.16
C ASN A 150 -2.51 14.12 -14.58
N SER A 151 -2.33 12.85 -14.91
CA SER A 151 -2.51 12.36 -16.29
C SER A 151 -3.90 11.80 -16.56
N SER A 152 -4.73 11.69 -15.52
CA SER A 152 -6.13 11.26 -15.56
C SER A 152 -6.82 11.57 -14.25
N ASP A 153 -8.15 11.72 -14.26
CA ASP A 153 -8.95 11.93 -13.05
C ASP A 153 -8.91 10.72 -12.11
N GLY A 154 -8.73 9.51 -12.65
CA GLY A 154 -8.63 8.28 -11.90
C GLY A 154 -7.40 7.45 -12.27
N TRP A 155 -6.85 6.75 -11.27
CA TRP A 155 -5.73 5.85 -11.49
C TRP A 155 -5.81 4.64 -10.55
N THR A 156 -5.18 3.54 -10.97
CA THR A 156 -4.86 2.38 -10.11
C THR A 156 -3.36 2.13 -10.10
N LEU A 157 -2.87 1.55 -9.02
CA LEU A 157 -1.49 1.15 -8.86
C LEU A 157 -1.43 -0.25 -8.27
N SER A 158 -0.77 -1.18 -8.98
CA SER A 158 -0.56 -2.55 -8.51
C SER A 158 0.91 -2.90 -8.49
N ALA A 159 1.37 -3.46 -7.37
CA ALA A 159 2.78 -3.82 -7.27
C ALA A 159 3.06 -4.82 -6.15
N ASP A 160 4.24 -5.46 -6.24
CA ASP A 160 4.87 -6.18 -5.16
C ASP A 160 5.38 -5.22 -4.08
N VAL A 161 5.21 -5.57 -2.82
CA VAL A 161 5.68 -4.82 -1.65
C VAL A 161 6.47 -5.73 -0.71
N TYR A 162 7.33 -5.14 0.12
CA TYR A 162 8.36 -5.85 0.87
C TYR A 162 8.38 -5.41 2.32
N ARG A 163 8.12 -6.36 3.25
CA ARG A 163 8.18 -6.11 4.69
C ARG A 163 8.99 -7.21 5.37
N ARG A 164 9.75 -6.87 6.41
CA ARG A 164 10.53 -7.85 7.18
C ARG A 164 9.68 -8.55 8.23
N ASP A 165 8.51 -9.01 7.83
CA ASP A 165 7.66 -9.81 8.69
C ASP A 165 8.23 -11.21 8.89
N ALA A 166 7.92 -11.81 10.02
CA ALA A 166 8.15 -13.23 10.23
C ALA A 166 7.27 -14.04 9.27
N VAL A 167 7.81 -15.11 8.71
CA VAL A 167 7.04 -16.01 7.83
C VAL A 167 6.17 -16.91 8.70
N ASP A 168 4.86 -16.77 8.56
CA ASP A 168 3.87 -17.63 9.22
C ASP A 168 2.73 -18.01 8.25
N ARG A 169 1.58 -18.45 8.76
CA ARG A 169 0.44 -18.86 7.94
C ARG A 169 -0.25 -17.70 7.20
N SER A 170 -0.05 -16.48 7.64
CA SER A 170 -0.72 -15.26 7.14
C SER A 170 0.26 -14.18 6.68
N HIS A 171 1.55 -14.31 6.97
CA HIS A 171 2.57 -13.33 6.64
C HIS A 171 3.66 -13.91 5.75
N TYR A 172 3.98 -13.20 4.70
CA TYR A 172 5.12 -13.46 3.82
C TYR A 172 5.81 -12.14 3.48
N PRO A 173 7.16 -12.10 3.47
CA PRO A 173 7.91 -10.84 3.29
C PRO A 173 7.65 -10.10 1.98
N ILE A 174 7.12 -10.78 0.97
CA ILE A 174 6.79 -10.20 -0.33
C ILE A 174 5.33 -10.53 -0.63
N PHE A 175 4.52 -9.51 -0.75
CA PHE A 175 3.12 -9.65 -1.12
C PHE A 175 2.73 -8.55 -2.13
N HIS A 176 1.48 -8.52 -2.53
CA HIS A 176 1.02 -7.57 -3.54
C HIS A 176 -0.06 -6.68 -2.96
N GLN A 177 0.01 -5.41 -3.31
CA GLN A 177 -1.03 -4.44 -3.01
C GLN A 177 -1.56 -3.84 -4.30
N MET A 178 -2.82 -3.44 -4.26
CA MET A 178 -3.47 -2.61 -5.25
C MET A 178 -4.16 -1.47 -4.54
N GLU A 179 -4.03 -0.28 -5.07
CA GLU A 179 -4.72 0.93 -4.61
C GLU A 179 -5.16 1.75 -5.79
N GLY A 180 -6.00 2.73 -5.56
CA GLY A 180 -6.45 3.65 -6.58
C GLY A 180 -7.03 4.91 -5.99
N ALA A 181 -7.20 5.92 -6.83
CA ALA A 181 -7.87 7.15 -6.49
C ALA A 181 -8.69 7.66 -7.68
N LEU A 182 -9.77 8.35 -7.34
CA LEU A 182 -10.54 9.17 -8.26
C LEU A 182 -10.59 10.58 -7.70
N THR A 183 -10.37 11.53 -8.54
CA THR A 183 -10.39 12.97 -8.17
C THR A 183 -11.34 13.74 -9.07
N TRP A 184 -11.92 14.79 -8.51
CA TRP A 184 -12.63 15.82 -9.25
C TRP A 184 -11.92 17.14 -9.03
N ASP A 185 -11.39 17.73 -10.10
CA ASP A 185 -10.74 19.03 -10.02
C ASP A 185 -11.81 20.13 -9.95
N ARG A 186 -11.96 20.72 -8.79
CA ARG A 186 -12.93 21.79 -8.58
C ARG A 186 -12.71 23.01 -9.48
N SER A 187 -11.48 23.24 -9.92
CA SER A 187 -11.20 24.35 -10.82
C SER A 187 -11.83 24.19 -12.21
N ALA A 188 -12.20 22.95 -12.57
CA ALA A 188 -12.93 22.65 -13.80
C ALA A 188 -14.43 22.96 -13.74
N PHE A 189 -14.96 23.32 -12.55
CA PHE A 189 -16.37 23.60 -12.32
C PHE A 189 -16.58 25.07 -11.97
N HIS A 190 -17.72 25.64 -12.40
CA HIS A 190 -18.05 27.04 -12.15
C HIS A 190 -18.49 27.32 -10.69
N SER A 191 -18.87 26.29 -9.95
CA SER A 191 -19.21 26.37 -8.51
C SER A 191 -18.95 25.05 -7.79
N TRP A 192 -19.01 25.08 -6.47
CA TRP A 192 -18.90 23.90 -5.62
C TRP A 192 -20.07 22.93 -5.80
N GLU A 193 -21.26 23.50 -5.94
CA GLU A 193 -22.50 22.76 -6.18
C GLU A 193 -22.40 22.00 -7.51
N ALA A 194 -21.91 22.64 -8.56
CA ALA A 194 -21.73 22.00 -9.86
C ALA A 194 -20.74 20.82 -9.81
N CYS A 195 -19.69 20.91 -8.98
CA CYS A 195 -18.78 19.79 -8.72
C CYS A 195 -19.51 18.66 -7.99
N THR A 196 -20.25 18.99 -6.93
CA THR A 196 -21.02 18.00 -6.14
C THR A 196 -22.08 17.30 -7.01
N ASP A 197 -22.77 18.03 -7.89
CA ASP A 197 -23.74 17.49 -8.84
C ASP A 197 -23.07 16.55 -9.86
N ALA A 198 -21.86 16.87 -10.32
CA ALA A 198 -21.11 15.99 -11.20
C ALA A 198 -20.72 14.67 -10.50
N ILE A 199 -20.34 14.72 -9.22
CA ILE A 199 -20.06 13.54 -8.39
C ILE A 199 -21.34 12.71 -8.24
N ARG A 200 -22.48 13.36 -7.95
CA ARG A 200 -23.80 12.71 -7.83
C ARG A 200 -24.19 12.01 -9.12
N ALA A 201 -24.08 12.69 -10.25
CA ALA A 201 -24.34 12.10 -11.56
C ALA A 201 -23.41 10.93 -11.88
N SER A 202 -22.15 10.97 -11.40
CA SER A 202 -21.22 9.85 -11.52
C SER A 202 -21.65 8.66 -10.65
N PHE A 203 -22.07 8.91 -9.41
CA PHE A 203 -22.60 7.92 -8.50
C PHE A 203 -23.86 7.21 -9.05
N GLU A 204 -24.79 7.96 -9.65
CA GLU A 204 -26.02 7.42 -10.22
C GLU A 204 -25.78 6.47 -11.40
N ARG A 205 -24.66 6.61 -12.10
CA ARG A 205 -24.27 5.71 -13.19
C ARG A 205 -23.67 4.40 -12.72
N LEU A 206 -23.25 4.30 -11.45
CA LEU A 206 -22.72 3.07 -10.90
C LEU A 206 -23.84 2.03 -10.71
N PRO A 207 -23.57 0.75 -11.02
CA PRO A 207 -24.52 -0.32 -10.76
C PRO A 207 -24.95 -0.34 -9.28
N ASN A 208 -26.19 -0.67 -9.05
CA ASN A 208 -26.72 -0.93 -7.71
C ASN A 208 -26.84 -2.44 -7.53
N HIS A 209 -26.30 -2.95 -6.43
CA HIS A 209 -26.30 -4.37 -6.11
C HIS A 209 -27.09 -4.60 -4.79
N ASP A 210 -27.80 -5.72 -4.69
CA ASP A 210 -28.50 -6.14 -3.48
C ASP A 210 -27.52 -6.72 -2.44
N LEU A 211 -26.53 -5.93 -2.07
CA LEU A 211 -25.57 -6.27 -1.02
C LEU A 211 -25.92 -5.57 0.28
N VAL A 212 -25.87 -6.32 1.37
CA VAL A 212 -25.94 -5.75 2.71
C VAL A 212 -24.51 -5.51 3.18
N VAL A 213 -24.12 -4.23 3.25
CA VAL A 213 -22.83 -3.81 3.75
C VAL A 213 -22.99 -3.24 5.15
N GLU A 214 -22.37 -3.90 6.14
CA GLU A 214 -22.28 -3.35 7.49
C GLU A 214 -21.19 -2.29 7.53
N ASP A 215 -21.57 -1.03 7.55
CA ASP A 215 -20.64 0.09 7.71
C ASP A 215 -21.13 1.04 8.82
N PRO A 216 -20.65 0.84 10.04
CA PRO A 216 -21.06 1.67 11.18
C PRO A 216 -20.41 3.05 11.17
N ASN A 217 -19.51 3.35 10.21
CA ASN A 217 -18.77 4.58 10.20
C ASN A 217 -19.40 5.59 9.24
N PRO A 218 -19.86 6.74 9.75
CA PRO A 218 -20.32 7.83 8.89
C PRO A 218 -19.14 8.43 8.10
N PRO A 219 -19.39 9.15 6.98
CA PRO A 219 -18.36 9.79 6.16
C PRO A 219 -17.52 10.81 6.94
N PHE A 220 -18.08 11.40 7.98
CA PHE A 220 -17.37 12.26 8.93
C PHE A 220 -17.95 12.11 10.35
N HIS A 221 -17.15 12.43 11.35
CA HIS A 221 -17.52 12.35 12.77
C HIS A 221 -16.76 13.41 13.56
N ALA A 222 -17.45 14.14 14.44
CA ALA A 222 -16.93 15.31 15.12
C ALA A 222 -15.56 15.11 15.82
N GLU A 223 -15.32 13.93 16.40
CA GLU A 223 -14.10 13.65 17.17
C GLU A 223 -13.08 12.82 16.37
N ARG A 224 -13.53 11.80 15.62
CA ARG A 224 -12.63 10.82 14.99
C ARG A 224 -12.19 11.21 13.58
N ASN A 225 -13.07 11.86 12.83
CA ASN A 225 -12.85 12.30 11.46
C ASN A 225 -13.71 13.55 11.21
N PRO A 226 -13.36 14.71 11.75
CA PRO A 226 -14.17 15.91 11.62
C PRO A 226 -14.24 16.38 10.17
N LEU A 227 -15.41 16.87 9.79
CA LEU A 227 -15.59 17.51 8.49
C LEU A 227 -14.65 18.72 8.38
N GLN A 228 -13.88 18.76 7.31
CA GLN A 228 -13.01 19.89 7.00
C GLN A 228 -13.83 20.97 6.28
N GLU A 229 -14.69 21.68 7.00
CA GLU A 229 -15.69 22.63 6.46
C GLU A 229 -15.08 23.74 5.57
N LYS A 230 -13.81 24.04 5.77
CA LYS A 230 -13.09 24.96 4.88
C LYS A 230 -12.97 24.43 3.45
N TYR A 231 -12.98 23.13 3.28
CA TYR A 231 -12.70 22.48 1.99
C TYR A 231 -13.84 21.63 1.48
N HIS A 232 -14.77 21.20 2.34
CA HIS A 232 -15.82 20.25 2.00
C HIS A 232 -17.14 20.62 2.67
N SER A 233 -18.24 20.51 1.96
CA SER A 233 -19.57 20.50 2.54
C SER A 233 -19.92 19.10 3.06
N ALA A 234 -20.91 19.01 3.95
CA ALA A 234 -21.43 17.74 4.42
C ALA A 234 -21.99 16.89 3.27
N ASP A 235 -22.79 17.50 2.39
CA ASP A 235 -23.37 16.84 1.22
C ASP A 235 -22.29 16.28 0.26
N GLU A 236 -21.22 17.05 0.02
CA GLU A 236 -20.09 16.58 -0.78
C GLU A 236 -19.39 15.39 -0.11
N ALA A 237 -19.14 15.44 1.20
CA ALA A 237 -18.48 14.36 1.92
C ALA A 237 -19.33 13.07 1.89
N GLU A 238 -20.65 13.20 2.02
CA GLU A 238 -21.59 12.09 1.95
C GLU A 238 -21.60 11.45 0.55
N ILE A 239 -21.74 12.24 -0.52
CA ILE A 239 -21.80 11.70 -1.87
C ILE A 239 -20.47 11.09 -2.33
N VAL A 240 -19.32 11.66 -1.94
CA VAL A 240 -18.00 11.08 -2.22
C VAL A 240 -17.85 9.73 -1.52
N ALA A 241 -18.25 9.63 -0.25
CA ALA A 241 -18.20 8.37 0.49
C ALA A 241 -19.16 7.32 -0.11
N ALA A 242 -20.37 7.73 -0.48
CA ALA A 242 -21.33 6.85 -1.14
C ALA A 242 -20.82 6.34 -2.50
N HIS A 243 -20.20 7.22 -3.29
CA HIS A 243 -19.58 6.86 -4.56
C HIS A 243 -18.50 5.81 -4.39
N LEU A 244 -17.58 6.01 -3.41
CA LEU A 244 -16.53 5.05 -3.10
C LEU A 244 -17.12 3.69 -2.70
N LYS A 245 -18.08 3.67 -1.76
CA LYS A 245 -18.71 2.43 -1.29
C LYS A 245 -19.34 1.66 -2.45
N ARG A 246 -20.15 2.29 -3.28
CA ARG A 246 -20.81 1.64 -4.43
C ARG A 246 -19.80 1.16 -5.47
N SER A 247 -18.71 1.90 -5.71
CA SER A 247 -17.64 1.47 -6.61
C SER A 247 -16.96 0.19 -6.10
N LEU A 248 -16.76 0.07 -4.77
CA LEU A 248 -16.18 -1.13 -4.16
C LEU A 248 -17.16 -2.31 -4.17
N GLU A 249 -18.43 -2.07 -3.92
CA GLU A 249 -19.48 -3.10 -4.03
C GLU A 249 -19.53 -3.69 -5.44
N ASP A 250 -19.55 -2.84 -6.47
CA ASP A 250 -19.52 -3.27 -7.86
C ASP A 250 -18.26 -4.08 -8.21
N MET A 251 -17.10 -3.64 -7.72
CA MET A 251 -15.85 -4.36 -7.88
C MET A 251 -15.90 -5.75 -7.23
N VAL A 252 -16.40 -5.85 -6.00
CA VAL A 252 -16.50 -7.12 -5.27
C VAL A 252 -17.45 -8.08 -5.99
N VAL A 253 -18.63 -7.61 -6.39
CA VAL A 253 -19.60 -8.43 -7.14
C VAL A 253 -18.94 -8.97 -8.42
N ALA A 254 -18.25 -8.14 -9.18
CA ALA A 254 -17.61 -8.56 -10.42
C ALA A 254 -16.55 -9.64 -10.20
N ILE A 255 -15.73 -9.53 -9.13
CA ILE A 255 -14.70 -10.53 -8.80
C ILE A 255 -15.33 -11.88 -8.47
N PHE A 256 -16.36 -11.90 -7.61
CA PHE A 256 -16.99 -13.15 -7.20
C PHE A 256 -17.83 -13.77 -8.32
N THR A 257 -18.54 -12.97 -9.11
CA THR A 257 -19.30 -13.48 -10.28
C THR A 257 -18.37 -14.08 -11.34
N ALA A 258 -17.18 -13.49 -11.56
CA ALA A 258 -16.20 -14.04 -12.49
C ALA A 258 -15.52 -15.32 -11.96
N ALA A 259 -15.48 -15.53 -10.65
CA ALA A 259 -14.93 -16.75 -10.05
C ALA A 259 -15.89 -17.96 -10.14
N ASP A 260 -17.18 -17.73 -10.38
CA ASP A 260 -18.22 -18.75 -10.52
C ASP A 260 -18.36 -19.26 -11.98
N GLN A 261 -17.63 -18.67 -12.94
CA GLN A 261 -17.60 -19.04 -14.35
C GLN A 261 -16.32 -19.81 -14.72
#